data_7c11482792c4146c4b37a5b2403262d5
#
_entry.id   7c11482792c4146c4b37a5b2403262d5
#
_cell.length_a   1.000
_cell.length_b   1.000
_cell.length_c   1.000
_cell.angle_alpha   90.00
_cell.angle_beta   90.00
_cell.angle_gamma   90.00
#
_symmetry.space_group_name_H-M   'P 1'
#
loop_
_entity.id
_entity.type
_entity.pdbx_description
1 polymer ?
#
loop_
_entity_poly.entity_id
_entity_poly.type
_entity_poly.pdbx_seq_one_letter_code
_entity_poly.pdbx_strand_id
1 'polypeptide(L)'
;MNEKQNIGSLFDRIAKTYDGLNHGLSLNIDRLWRRKTVSMMQAHEHVLDVAIGTADLTIEMLRRGKAQRVTGLDLSREMMAIGEAKVERMKAKEQVSFIYGNAQEMPFEKESFDAVTCAFGCRNFSDLDAGLKEMYRVLKRGGELIILEFSYPKNPLIRWSYDLYFSHILPFVGRIVSKDKTAYSYLNKSVKGFCWGEEFVRHLCAAGFSDPHFTPLTFGIATIYKAVKNA
;
A
#
# COMPACT_ATOMS: atom_id res chain seq x y z
N MET A 1 7.38 13.38 20.09
CA MET A 1 7.60 13.05 18.67
C MET A 1 6.37 12.30 18.17
N ASN A 2 5.78 12.77 17.06
CA ASN A 2 4.55 12.19 16.54
C ASN A 2 4.83 10.76 16.02
N GLU A 3 4.02 9.75 16.37
CA GLU A 3 4.22 8.34 15.96
C GLU A 3 4.41 8.18 14.43
N LYS A 4 3.79 9.05 13.64
CA LYS A 4 3.93 9.07 12.18
C LYS A 4 5.28 9.62 11.66
N GLN A 5 6.05 10.33 12.48
CA GLN A 5 7.36 10.87 12.07
C GLN A 5 8.49 9.83 12.09
N ASN A 6 8.25 8.66 12.66
CA ASN A 6 9.24 7.59 12.78
C ASN A 6 8.78 6.27 12.12
N ILE A 7 7.92 6.37 11.10
CA ILE A 7 7.27 5.20 10.49
C ILE A 7 8.29 4.28 9.80
N GLY A 8 9.30 4.84 9.12
CA GLY A 8 10.35 4.05 8.47
C GLY A 8 11.07 3.13 9.46
N SER A 9 11.48 3.65 10.62
CA SER A 9 12.15 2.85 11.64
C SER A 9 11.25 1.79 12.29
N LEU A 10 9.94 2.02 12.36
CA LEU A 10 8.98 1.00 12.80
C LEU A 10 8.99 -0.18 11.82
N PHE A 11 8.90 0.10 10.52
CA PHE A 11 8.92 -0.93 9.48
C PHE A 11 10.27 -1.63 9.37
N ASP A 12 11.40 -0.92 9.55
CA ASP A 12 12.73 -1.53 9.60
C ASP A 12 12.82 -2.61 10.70
N ARG A 13 12.29 -2.34 11.92
CA ARG A 13 12.33 -3.31 13.03
C ARG A 13 11.54 -4.59 12.75
N ILE A 14 10.44 -4.50 12.03
CA ILE A 14 9.56 -5.65 11.78
C ILE A 14 9.79 -6.31 10.42
N ALA A 15 10.66 -5.76 9.57
CA ALA A 15 10.82 -6.17 8.18
C ALA A 15 10.99 -7.70 8.02
N LYS A 16 11.87 -8.32 8.83
CA LYS A 16 12.15 -9.77 8.75
C LYS A 16 10.94 -10.67 8.99
N THR A 17 9.97 -10.21 9.77
CA THR A 17 8.76 -10.98 10.12
C THR A 17 7.51 -10.49 9.40
N TYR A 18 7.60 -9.35 8.70
CA TYR A 18 6.48 -8.64 8.11
C TYR A 18 5.63 -9.50 7.17
N ASP A 19 6.26 -10.14 6.18
CA ASP A 19 5.54 -10.97 5.20
C ASP A 19 4.85 -12.17 5.85
N GLY A 20 5.60 -12.90 6.69
CA GLY A 20 5.07 -14.06 7.40
C GLY A 20 3.86 -13.70 8.27
N LEU A 21 3.94 -12.55 8.92
CA LEU A 21 2.86 -12.05 9.76
C LEU A 21 1.66 -11.56 8.94
N ASN A 22 1.87 -10.75 7.90
CA ASN A 22 0.78 -10.26 7.08
C ASN A 22 0.04 -11.42 6.36
N HIS A 23 0.78 -12.34 5.77
CA HIS A 23 0.18 -13.50 5.10
C HIS A 23 -0.49 -14.45 6.11
N GLY A 24 0.13 -14.71 7.25
CA GLY A 24 -0.44 -15.57 8.29
C GLY A 24 -1.69 -14.96 8.93
N LEU A 25 -1.63 -13.68 9.31
CA LEU A 25 -2.75 -12.97 9.93
C LEU A 25 -3.91 -12.71 8.96
N SER A 26 -3.64 -12.48 7.69
CA SER A 26 -4.68 -12.37 6.67
C SER A 26 -5.17 -13.73 6.15
N LEU A 27 -4.63 -14.85 6.62
CA LEU A 27 -4.86 -16.19 6.05
C LEU A 27 -4.59 -16.21 4.53
N ASN A 28 -3.58 -15.47 4.07
CA ASN A 28 -3.23 -15.23 2.67
C ASN A 28 -4.30 -14.50 1.82
N ILE A 29 -5.34 -13.95 2.44
CA ILE A 29 -6.37 -13.16 1.73
C ILE A 29 -5.75 -11.88 1.14
N ASP A 30 -4.72 -11.31 1.76
CA ASP A 30 -3.97 -10.17 1.25
C ASP A 30 -3.38 -10.41 -0.15
N ARG A 31 -2.98 -11.65 -0.46
CA ARG A 31 -2.54 -12.04 -1.82
C ARG A 31 -3.69 -11.99 -2.83
N LEU A 32 -4.89 -12.40 -2.41
CA LEU A 32 -6.08 -12.29 -3.27
C LEU A 32 -6.45 -10.84 -3.52
N TRP A 33 -6.33 -9.97 -2.51
CA TRP A 33 -6.55 -8.54 -2.67
C TRP A 33 -5.56 -7.92 -3.67
N ARG A 34 -4.24 -8.20 -3.54
CA ARG A 34 -3.23 -7.73 -4.51
C ARG A 34 -3.51 -8.24 -5.92
N ARG A 35 -3.87 -9.53 -6.06
CA ARG A 35 -4.26 -10.12 -7.35
C ARG A 35 -5.46 -9.40 -7.96
N LYS A 36 -6.48 -9.10 -7.15
CA LYS A 36 -7.64 -8.35 -7.61
C LYS A 36 -7.26 -6.93 -8.01
N THR A 37 -6.44 -6.23 -7.21
CA THR A 37 -5.93 -4.89 -7.50
C THR A 37 -5.23 -4.86 -8.86
N VAL A 38 -4.26 -5.75 -9.06
CA VAL A 38 -3.51 -5.84 -10.32
C VAL A 38 -4.40 -6.24 -11.50
N SER A 39 -5.45 -7.06 -11.28
CA SER A 39 -6.39 -7.41 -12.36
C SER A 39 -7.22 -6.22 -12.86
N MET A 40 -7.36 -5.17 -12.05
CA MET A 40 -8.08 -3.94 -12.41
C MET A 40 -7.17 -2.90 -13.10
N MET A 41 -5.86 -3.13 -13.14
CA MET A 41 -4.89 -2.29 -13.85
C MET A 41 -4.93 -2.57 -15.35
N GLN A 42 -4.63 -1.54 -16.14
CA GLN A 42 -4.17 -1.72 -17.52
C GLN A 42 -2.69 -2.13 -17.53
N ALA A 43 -2.17 -2.53 -18.69
CA ALA A 43 -0.74 -2.77 -18.85
C ALA A 43 -0.02 -1.43 -19.14
N HIS A 44 1.07 -1.18 -18.43
CA HIS A 44 1.83 0.07 -18.51
C HIS A 44 3.33 -0.23 -18.74
N GLU A 45 4.02 0.70 -19.36
CA GLU A 45 5.46 0.60 -19.54
C GLU A 45 6.19 0.87 -18.23
N HIS A 46 5.89 1.97 -17.56
CA HIS A 46 6.58 2.39 -16.35
C HIS A 46 5.62 2.75 -15.21
N VAL A 47 5.66 1.96 -14.14
CA VAL A 47 4.79 2.11 -12.96
C VAL A 47 5.62 2.58 -11.76
N LEU A 48 5.09 3.52 -10.98
CA LEU A 48 5.61 3.86 -9.66
C LEU A 48 4.81 3.07 -8.61
N ASP A 49 5.51 2.29 -7.76
CA ASP A 49 4.91 1.62 -6.59
C ASP A 49 5.32 2.36 -5.32
N VAL A 50 4.40 3.15 -4.77
CA VAL A 50 4.62 3.99 -3.58
C VAL A 50 4.41 3.17 -2.32
N ALA A 51 5.35 3.27 -1.38
CA ALA A 51 5.46 2.38 -0.22
C ALA A 51 5.57 0.92 -0.68
N ILE A 52 6.54 0.65 -1.57
CA ILE A 52 6.76 -0.66 -2.19
C ILE A 52 6.97 -1.78 -1.16
N GLY A 53 7.53 -1.46 0.00
CA GLY A 53 7.81 -2.41 1.07
C GLY A 53 8.64 -3.60 0.59
N THR A 54 8.13 -4.81 0.79
CA THR A 54 8.76 -6.06 0.35
C THR A 54 8.41 -6.46 -1.09
N ALA A 55 7.90 -5.53 -1.90
CA ALA A 55 7.61 -5.63 -3.33
C ALA A 55 6.52 -6.65 -3.72
N ASP A 56 5.61 -7.02 -2.82
CA ASP A 56 4.57 -8.02 -3.13
C ASP A 56 3.61 -7.59 -4.25
N LEU A 57 3.21 -6.30 -4.29
CA LEU A 57 2.35 -5.78 -5.35
C LEU A 57 3.12 -5.70 -6.67
N THR A 58 4.35 -5.18 -6.64
CA THR A 58 5.27 -5.13 -7.79
C THR A 58 5.46 -6.51 -8.41
N ILE A 59 5.73 -7.53 -7.59
CA ILE A 59 5.87 -8.92 -8.04
C ILE A 59 4.62 -9.42 -8.75
N GLU A 60 3.43 -9.11 -8.23
CA GLU A 60 2.18 -9.51 -8.87
C GLU A 60 1.94 -8.75 -10.18
N MET A 61 2.32 -7.45 -10.27
CA MET A 61 2.25 -6.68 -11.51
C MET A 61 3.13 -7.28 -12.61
N LEU A 62 4.39 -7.60 -12.30
CA LEU A 62 5.33 -8.22 -13.24
C LEU A 62 4.85 -9.60 -13.70
N ARG A 63 4.39 -10.45 -12.78
CA ARG A 63 3.88 -11.79 -13.11
C ARG A 63 2.68 -11.77 -14.06
N ARG A 64 1.88 -10.72 -14.01
CA ARG A 64 0.70 -10.55 -14.85
C ARG A 64 0.94 -9.71 -16.10
N GLY A 65 2.18 -9.28 -16.34
CA GLY A 65 2.51 -8.42 -17.46
C GLY A 65 1.80 -7.06 -17.41
N LYS A 66 1.51 -6.55 -16.19
CA LYS A 66 0.85 -5.26 -16.00
C LYS A 66 1.81 -4.09 -15.89
N ALA A 67 3.10 -4.36 -15.69
CA ALA A 67 4.18 -3.38 -15.74
C ALA A 67 5.36 -4.00 -16.48
N GLN A 68 6.03 -3.22 -17.34
CA GLN A 68 7.30 -3.61 -17.95
C GLN A 68 8.47 -3.23 -17.04
N ARG A 69 8.39 -2.03 -16.42
CA ARG A 69 9.33 -1.51 -15.43
C ARG A 69 8.58 -0.96 -14.23
N VAL A 70 9.15 -1.13 -13.05
CA VAL A 70 8.62 -0.57 -11.80
C VAL A 70 9.71 0.20 -11.08
N THR A 71 9.41 1.42 -10.69
CA THR A 71 10.18 2.16 -9.69
C THR A 71 9.46 2.07 -8.36
N GLY A 72 10.10 1.53 -7.34
CA GLY A 72 9.55 1.44 -5.99
C GLY A 72 10.12 2.52 -5.10
N LEU A 73 9.26 3.20 -4.34
CA LEU A 73 9.63 4.21 -3.35
C LEU A 73 9.24 3.74 -1.95
N ASP A 74 10.17 3.79 -0.98
CA ASP A 74 9.87 3.48 0.42
C ASP A 74 10.79 4.25 1.39
N LEU A 75 10.32 4.42 2.63
CA LEU A 75 11.08 4.97 3.76
C LEU A 75 11.83 3.91 4.59
N SER A 76 11.61 2.62 4.32
CA SER A 76 12.25 1.52 5.02
C SER A 76 13.27 0.81 4.11
N ARG A 77 14.55 0.95 4.45
CA ARG A 77 15.64 0.28 3.73
C ARG A 77 15.61 -1.24 3.92
N GLU A 78 15.25 -1.70 5.12
CA GLU A 78 15.15 -3.12 5.44
C GLU A 78 14.01 -3.81 4.67
N MET A 79 12.87 -3.13 4.50
CA MET A 79 11.78 -3.65 3.67
C MET A 79 12.18 -3.75 2.21
N MET A 80 12.82 -2.70 1.67
CA MET A 80 13.31 -2.69 0.29
C MET A 80 14.34 -3.80 0.05
N ALA A 81 15.28 -4.03 0.97
CA ALA A 81 16.27 -5.09 0.84
C ALA A 81 15.64 -6.49 0.72
N ILE A 82 14.52 -6.74 1.43
CA ILE A 82 13.74 -7.98 1.28
C ILE A 82 13.05 -8.01 -0.10
N GLY A 83 12.51 -6.89 -0.54
CA GLY A 83 11.90 -6.73 -1.88
C GLY A 83 12.91 -7.02 -2.98
N GLU A 84 14.10 -6.43 -2.91
CA GLU A 84 15.21 -6.66 -3.86
C GLU A 84 15.57 -8.15 -3.94
N ALA A 85 15.73 -8.82 -2.80
CA ALA A 85 16.01 -10.24 -2.76
C ALA A 85 14.90 -11.10 -3.38
N LYS A 86 13.63 -10.72 -3.23
CA LYS A 86 12.49 -11.39 -3.88
C LYS A 86 12.50 -11.19 -5.40
N VAL A 87 12.73 -9.96 -5.87
CA VAL A 87 12.79 -9.60 -7.28
C VAL A 87 13.98 -10.30 -7.97
N GLU A 88 15.12 -10.38 -7.30
CA GLU A 88 16.31 -11.11 -7.81
C GLU A 88 16.04 -12.61 -7.97
N ARG A 89 15.36 -13.25 -6.98
CA ARG A 89 14.93 -14.66 -7.10
C ARG A 89 13.98 -14.90 -8.27
N MET A 90 13.21 -13.90 -8.66
CA MET A 90 12.33 -13.95 -9.84
C MET A 90 13.09 -13.68 -11.17
N LYS A 91 14.38 -13.35 -11.12
CA LYS A 91 15.18 -12.93 -12.28
C LYS A 91 14.61 -11.68 -12.96
N ALA A 92 14.01 -10.77 -12.18
CA ALA A 92 13.38 -9.54 -12.66
C ALA A 92 14.13 -8.27 -12.19
N LYS A 93 15.39 -8.39 -11.78
CA LYS A 93 16.20 -7.29 -11.23
C LYS A 93 16.28 -6.08 -12.17
N GLU A 94 16.42 -6.31 -13.47
CA GLU A 94 16.49 -5.25 -14.49
C GLU A 94 15.15 -4.51 -14.69
N GLN A 95 14.05 -5.06 -14.19
CA GLN A 95 12.72 -4.46 -14.32
C GLN A 95 12.30 -3.62 -13.11
N VAL A 96 13.03 -3.69 -11.98
CA VAL A 96 12.65 -3.00 -10.74
C VAL A 96 13.81 -2.18 -10.19
N SER A 97 13.57 -0.89 -9.97
CA SER A 97 14.48 -0.01 -9.23
C SER A 97 13.86 0.37 -7.88
N PHE A 98 14.70 0.43 -6.83
CA PHE A 98 14.29 0.78 -5.49
C PHE A 98 14.90 2.13 -5.10
N ILE A 99 14.06 3.07 -4.70
CA ILE A 99 14.45 4.44 -4.33
C ILE A 99 14.03 4.69 -2.88
N TYR A 100 14.98 5.08 -2.05
CA TYR A 100 14.70 5.54 -0.70
C TYR A 100 14.15 6.97 -0.76
N GLY A 101 12.93 7.19 -0.23
CA GLY A 101 12.31 8.50 -0.29
C GLY A 101 10.97 8.57 0.41
N ASN A 102 10.52 9.82 0.64
CA ASN A 102 9.25 10.13 1.26
C ASN A 102 8.16 10.29 0.18
N ALA A 103 7.04 9.60 0.35
CA ALA A 103 5.88 9.70 -0.53
C ALA A 103 5.25 11.12 -0.56
N GLN A 104 5.55 11.97 0.43
CA GLN A 104 5.05 13.33 0.53
C GLN A 104 5.99 14.38 -0.12
N GLU A 105 7.17 13.93 -0.57
CA GLU A 105 8.18 14.73 -1.27
C GLU A 105 8.99 13.79 -2.17
N MET A 106 8.42 13.40 -3.30
CA MET A 106 9.01 12.38 -4.17
C MET A 106 10.13 12.95 -5.03
N PRO A 107 11.31 12.29 -5.11
CA PRO A 107 12.45 12.76 -5.90
C PRO A 107 12.29 12.45 -7.41
N PHE A 108 11.12 12.70 -7.96
CA PHE A 108 10.81 12.45 -9.36
C PHE A 108 10.30 13.70 -10.05
N GLU A 109 10.55 13.79 -11.35
CA GLU A 109 9.96 14.83 -12.19
C GLU A 109 8.44 14.67 -12.30
N LYS A 110 7.74 15.77 -12.60
CA LYS A 110 6.31 15.67 -12.92
C LYS A 110 6.08 14.80 -14.15
N GLU A 111 4.94 14.10 -14.19
CA GLU A 111 4.51 13.33 -15.38
C GLU A 111 5.55 12.29 -15.84
N SER A 112 6.18 11.59 -14.88
CA SER A 112 7.23 10.59 -15.13
C SER A 112 6.69 9.16 -15.31
N PHE A 113 5.52 8.84 -14.75
CA PHE A 113 5.00 7.48 -14.68
C PHE A 113 3.64 7.33 -15.37
N ASP A 114 3.45 6.17 -16.03
CA ASP A 114 2.20 5.85 -16.72
C ASP A 114 1.09 5.42 -15.75
N ALA A 115 1.48 4.83 -14.62
CA ALA A 115 0.60 4.50 -13.52
C ALA A 115 1.31 4.67 -12.17
N VAL A 116 0.52 4.92 -11.13
CA VAL A 116 0.97 4.96 -9.73
C VAL A 116 0.16 3.97 -8.92
N THR A 117 0.85 3.14 -8.12
CA THR A 117 0.23 2.20 -7.21
C THR A 117 0.66 2.46 -5.78
N CYS A 118 -0.19 2.09 -4.80
CA CYS A 118 0.16 2.05 -3.39
C CYS A 118 -0.65 0.97 -2.69
N ALA A 119 0.01 0.00 -2.05
CA ALA A 119 -0.68 -1.05 -1.29
C ALA A 119 -0.36 -0.94 0.20
N PHE A 120 -1.38 -0.65 1.02
CA PHE A 120 -1.28 -0.56 2.49
C PHE A 120 -0.30 0.49 3.00
N GLY A 121 -0.03 1.51 2.18
CA GLY A 121 0.91 2.59 2.45
C GLY A 121 0.26 3.90 2.92
N CYS A 122 -0.87 4.29 2.31
CA CYS A 122 -1.45 5.63 2.47
C CYS A 122 -1.81 5.97 3.92
N ARG A 123 -2.30 5.02 4.71
CA ARG A 123 -2.64 5.23 6.13
C ARG A 123 -1.45 5.62 7.00
N ASN A 124 -0.23 5.37 6.51
CA ASN A 124 1.02 5.65 7.22
C ASN A 124 1.60 7.03 6.88
N PHE A 125 1.05 7.74 5.89
CA PHE A 125 1.51 9.08 5.56
C PHE A 125 1.20 10.04 6.72
N SER A 126 2.14 10.88 7.08
CA SER A 126 1.93 11.92 8.09
C SER A 126 0.95 12.98 7.58
N ASP A 127 1.02 13.30 6.29
CA ASP A 127 0.10 14.14 5.54
C ASP A 127 -0.37 13.36 4.30
N LEU A 128 -1.63 12.90 4.35
CA LEU A 128 -2.24 12.13 3.26
C LEU A 128 -2.38 13.00 2.00
N ASP A 129 -2.82 14.24 2.16
CA ASP A 129 -3.09 15.12 1.02
C ASP A 129 -1.80 15.50 0.30
N ALA A 130 -0.69 15.71 1.01
CA ALA A 130 0.62 15.91 0.41
C ALA A 130 1.06 14.69 -0.40
N GLY A 131 0.91 13.48 0.15
CA GLY A 131 1.24 12.24 -0.57
C GLY A 131 0.39 12.03 -1.83
N LEU A 132 -0.92 12.28 -1.76
CA LEU A 132 -1.80 12.16 -2.92
C LEU A 132 -1.50 13.21 -3.99
N LYS A 133 -1.15 14.46 -3.59
CA LYS A 133 -0.72 15.51 -4.54
C LYS A 133 0.59 15.13 -5.24
N GLU A 134 1.54 14.54 -4.54
CA GLU A 134 2.77 14.05 -5.13
C GLU A 134 2.51 12.90 -6.11
N MET A 135 1.64 11.92 -5.75
CA MET A 135 1.21 10.87 -6.67
C MET A 135 0.57 11.46 -7.94
N TYR A 136 -0.27 12.49 -7.79
CA TYR A 136 -0.87 13.21 -8.92
C TYR A 136 0.19 13.92 -9.76
N ARG A 137 1.15 14.59 -9.12
CA ARG A 137 2.21 15.35 -9.80
C ARG A 137 3.06 14.46 -10.70
N VAL A 138 3.49 13.29 -10.18
CA VAL A 138 4.39 12.38 -10.90
C VAL A 138 3.69 11.51 -11.93
N LEU A 139 2.37 11.38 -11.85
CA LEU A 139 1.55 10.64 -12.80
C LEU A 139 1.41 11.43 -14.12
N LYS A 140 1.60 10.79 -15.26
CA LYS A 140 1.37 11.37 -16.59
C LYS A 140 -0.11 11.68 -16.79
N ARG A 141 -0.41 12.59 -17.70
CA ARG A 141 -1.78 12.85 -18.17
C ARG A 141 -2.35 11.56 -18.80
N GLY A 142 -3.61 11.24 -18.50
CA GLY A 142 -4.24 9.99 -18.89
C GLY A 142 -3.78 8.77 -18.10
N GLY A 143 -2.82 8.92 -17.18
CA GLY A 143 -2.33 7.84 -16.33
C GLY A 143 -3.33 7.44 -15.25
N GLU A 144 -3.20 6.21 -14.73
CA GLU A 144 -4.07 5.67 -13.68
C GLU A 144 -3.40 5.60 -12.32
N LEU A 145 -4.17 5.90 -11.28
CA LEU A 145 -3.83 5.65 -9.88
C LEU A 145 -4.61 4.45 -9.40
N ILE A 146 -3.94 3.52 -8.71
CA ILE A 146 -4.60 2.39 -8.04
C ILE A 146 -4.04 2.23 -6.63
N ILE A 147 -4.91 2.35 -5.62
CA ILE A 147 -4.55 2.20 -4.21
C ILE A 147 -5.32 1.02 -3.63
N LEU A 148 -4.62 0.14 -2.92
CA LEU A 148 -5.20 -0.90 -2.07
C LEU A 148 -4.94 -0.53 -0.61
N GLU A 149 -6.00 -0.34 0.18
CA GLU A 149 -5.83 0.03 1.58
C GLU A 149 -6.84 -0.67 2.48
N PHE A 150 -6.49 -0.80 3.75
CA PHE A 150 -7.44 -1.28 4.75
C PHE A 150 -8.61 -0.30 4.91
N SER A 151 -9.76 -0.87 5.18
CA SER A 151 -10.98 -0.12 5.49
C SER A 151 -11.69 -0.76 6.67
N TYR A 152 -12.69 -0.06 7.20
CA TYR A 152 -13.42 -0.52 8.38
C TYR A 152 -14.83 -0.94 7.98
N PRO A 153 -15.24 -2.20 8.22
CA PRO A 153 -16.52 -2.74 7.74
C PRO A 153 -17.73 -1.92 8.19
N LYS A 154 -18.66 -1.63 7.26
CA LYS A 154 -19.92 -0.93 7.58
C LYS A 154 -20.94 -1.83 8.27
N ASN A 155 -20.98 -3.13 7.90
CA ASN A 155 -21.91 -4.08 8.48
C ASN A 155 -21.58 -4.33 9.96
N PRO A 156 -22.54 -4.15 10.90
CA PRO A 156 -22.27 -4.27 12.35
C PRO A 156 -21.76 -5.65 12.76
N LEU A 157 -22.27 -6.73 12.15
CA LEU A 157 -21.83 -8.11 12.48
C LEU A 157 -20.40 -8.37 12.03
N ILE A 158 -20.04 -7.95 10.81
CA ILE A 158 -18.67 -8.03 10.29
C ILE A 158 -17.74 -7.16 11.13
N ARG A 159 -18.19 -5.96 11.50
CA ARG A 159 -17.44 -5.04 12.37
C ARG A 159 -17.15 -5.66 13.72
N TRP A 160 -18.14 -6.29 14.35
CA TRP A 160 -17.96 -6.97 15.62
C TRP A 160 -16.91 -8.09 15.52
N SER A 161 -16.99 -8.95 14.49
CA SER A 161 -16.01 -10.02 14.27
C SER A 161 -14.61 -9.48 13.96
N TYR A 162 -14.55 -8.38 13.20
CA TYR A 162 -13.30 -7.67 12.90
C TYR A 162 -12.67 -7.11 14.18
N ASP A 163 -13.46 -6.42 15.02
CA ASP A 163 -12.98 -5.86 16.29
C ASP A 163 -12.53 -6.96 17.25
N LEU A 164 -13.24 -8.08 17.34
CA LEU A 164 -12.83 -9.25 18.13
C LEU A 164 -11.48 -9.79 17.66
N TYR A 165 -11.31 -9.95 16.34
CA TYR A 165 -10.06 -10.40 15.73
C TYR A 165 -8.90 -9.46 16.04
N PHE A 166 -9.07 -8.16 15.79
CA PHE A 166 -8.03 -7.14 15.97
C PHE A 166 -7.71 -6.86 17.45
N SER A 167 -8.67 -7.05 18.36
CA SER A 167 -8.46 -6.78 19.79
C SER A 167 -7.89 -7.98 20.56
N HIS A 168 -8.12 -9.21 20.11
CA HIS A 168 -7.75 -10.41 20.86
C HIS A 168 -6.80 -11.32 20.09
N ILE A 169 -7.13 -11.68 18.83
CA ILE A 169 -6.36 -12.65 18.06
C ILE A 169 -5.05 -12.03 17.56
N LEU A 170 -5.12 -10.86 16.97
CA LEU A 170 -3.96 -10.17 16.40
C LEU A 170 -2.87 -9.90 17.47
N PRO A 171 -3.18 -9.34 18.65
CA PRO A 171 -2.17 -9.13 19.70
C PRO A 171 -1.63 -10.44 20.28
N PHE A 172 -2.44 -11.49 20.35
CA PHE A 172 -2.00 -12.81 20.83
C PHE A 172 -0.98 -13.43 19.87
N VAL A 173 -1.28 -13.49 18.57
CA VAL A 173 -0.36 -13.99 17.53
C VAL A 173 0.88 -13.12 17.45
N GLY A 174 0.71 -11.81 17.55
CA GLY A 174 1.83 -10.87 17.56
C GLY A 174 2.82 -11.08 18.69
N ARG A 175 2.36 -11.46 19.88
CA ARG A 175 3.23 -11.80 21.02
C ARG A 175 4.05 -13.06 20.78
N ILE A 176 3.51 -14.03 20.05
CA ILE A 176 4.17 -15.33 19.79
C ILE A 176 5.20 -15.20 18.67
N VAL A 177 4.88 -14.46 17.61
CA VAL A 177 5.67 -14.44 16.36
C VAL A 177 6.62 -13.24 16.31
N SER A 178 6.17 -12.08 16.75
CA SER A 178 6.98 -10.86 16.80
C SER A 178 7.13 -10.39 18.23
N LYS A 179 8.35 -10.17 18.69
CA LYS A 179 8.60 -9.59 20.01
C LYS A 179 8.19 -8.10 20.12
N ASP A 180 7.72 -7.49 19.00
CA ASP A 180 7.34 -6.08 18.94
C ASP A 180 5.82 -5.90 19.13
N LYS A 181 5.42 -5.55 20.34
CA LYS A 181 4.01 -5.28 20.69
C LYS A 181 3.49 -3.97 20.08
N THR A 182 4.38 -3.06 19.67
CA THR A 182 4.02 -1.71 19.22
C THR A 182 3.46 -1.71 17.80
N ALA A 183 3.99 -2.57 16.92
CA ALA A 183 3.58 -2.65 15.53
C ALA A 183 2.09 -3.07 15.36
N TYR A 184 1.59 -3.96 16.23
CA TYR A 184 0.19 -4.43 16.15
C TYR A 184 -0.81 -3.43 16.71
N SER A 185 -0.45 -2.76 17.80
CA SER A 185 -1.26 -1.67 18.32
C SER A 185 -1.32 -0.52 17.33
N TYR A 186 -0.20 -0.24 16.66
CA TYR A 186 -0.14 0.74 15.57
C TYR A 186 -1.06 0.36 14.39
N LEU A 187 -1.04 -0.91 13.93
CA LEU A 187 -1.90 -1.36 12.84
C LEU A 187 -3.38 -1.12 13.15
N ASN A 188 -3.84 -1.55 14.34
CA ASN A 188 -5.24 -1.35 14.74
C ASN A 188 -5.60 0.14 14.80
N LYS A 189 -4.75 0.97 15.40
CA LYS A 189 -4.96 2.40 15.53
C LYS A 189 -4.96 3.10 14.17
N SER A 190 -4.01 2.76 13.28
CA SER A 190 -3.88 3.37 11.96
C SER A 190 -5.06 3.02 11.04
N VAL A 191 -5.58 1.79 11.09
CA VAL A 191 -6.75 1.38 10.31
C VAL A 191 -8.02 2.09 10.81
N LYS A 192 -8.24 2.14 12.13
CA LYS A 192 -9.43 2.80 12.71
C LYS A 192 -9.44 4.31 12.51
N GLY A 193 -8.27 4.92 12.48
CA GLY A 193 -8.12 6.38 12.29
C GLY A 193 -7.97 6.83 10.84
N PHE A 194 -7.97 5.89 9.89
CA PHE A 194 -7.83 6.22 8.47
C PHE A 194 -9.18 6.49 7.81
N CYS A 195 -9.23 7.49 6.94
CA CYS A 195 -10.40 7.76 6.11
C CYS A 195 -10.57 6.67 5.05
N TRP A 196 -11.81 6.28 4.74
CA TRP A 196 -12.09 5.23 3.76
C TRP A 196 -13.41 5.47 3.02
N GLY A 197 -13.62 4.77 1.89
CA GLY A 197 -14.82 4.90 1.06
C GLY A 197 -14.95 6.30 0.49
N GLU A 198 -16.12 6.92 0.61
CA GLU A 198 -16.42 8.26 0.08
C GLU A 198 -15.51 9.36 0.66
N GLU A 199 -15.05 9.19 1.90
CA GLU A 199 -14.16 10.17 2.51
C GLU A 199 -12.79 10.17 1.80
N PHE A 200 -12.23 8.99 1.54
CA PHE A 200 -10.98 8.88 0.78
C PHE A 200 -11.13 9.35 -0.67
N VAL A 201 -12.30 9.10 -1.29
CA VAL A 201 -12.63 9.63 -2.62
C VAL A 201 -12.58 11.16 -2.64
N ARG A 202 -13.07 11.84 -1.60
CA ARG A 202 -12.97 13.31 -1.50
C ARG A 202 -11.51 13.80 -1.47
N HIS A 203 -10.61 13.08 -0.78
CA HIS A 203 -9.17 13.40 -0.81
C HIS A 203 -8.57 13.22 -2.20
N LEU A 204 -8.96 12.17 -2.94
CA LEU A 204 -8.53 11.97 -4.34
C LEU A 204 -8.99 13.12 -5.23
N CYS A 205 -10.25 13.54 -5.14
CA CYS A 205 -10.76 14.69 -5.87
C CYS A 205 -10.00 15.98 -5.51
N ALA A 206 -9.75 16.22 -4.23
CA ALA A 206 -9.01 17.39 -3.75
C ALA A 206 -7.54 17.41 -4.22
N ALA A 207 -6.94 16.24 -4.45
CA ALA A 207 -5.60 16.11 -5.04
C ALA A 207 -5.58 16.33 -6.56
N GLY A 208 -6.75 16.42 -7.23
CA GLY A 208 -6.90 16.68 -8.66
C GLY A 208 -7.25 15.46 -9.51
N PHE A 209 -7.39 14.27 -8.92
CA PHE A 209 -7.78 13.06 -9.64
C PHE A 209 -9.23 13.13 -10.12
N SER A 210 -9.46 12.56 -11.29
CA SER A 210 -10.79 12.47 -11.93
C SER A 210 -11.31 11.05 -11.87
N ASP A 211 -12.65 10.92 -11.94
CA ASP A 211 -13.38 9.66 -11.93
C ASP A 211 -12.92 8.70 -10.80
N PRO A 212 -12.75 9.19 -9.55
CA PRO A 212 -12.37 8.31 -8.46
C PRO A 212 -13.53 7.40 -8.08
N HIS A 213 -13.27 6.10 -8.07
CA HIS A 213 -14.21 5.10 -7.60
C HIS A 213 -13.52 4.08 -6.71
N PHE A 214 -14.31 3.35 -5.92
CA PHE A 214 -13.77 2.36 -5.01
C PHE A 214 -14.54 1.05 -5.03
N THR A 215 -13.82 -0.04 -4.80
CA THR A 215 -14.35 -1.41 -4.75
C THR A 215 -14.00 -2.03 -3.40
N PRO A 216 -14.97 -2.22 -2.49
CA PRO A 216 -14.74 -2.92 -1.24
C PRO A 216 -14.43 -4.40 -1.47
N LEU A 217 -13.49 -4.94 -0.70
CA LEU A 217 -13.08 -6.34 -0.70
C LEU A 217 -13.40 -6.97 0.65
N THR A 218 -13.71 -8.27 0.64
CA THR A 218 -13.91 -9.06 1.88
C THR A 218 -14.79 -8.33 2.88
N PHE A 219 -16.03 -8.01 2.45
CA PHE A 219 -17.02 -7.30 3.29
C PHE A 219 -16.59 -5.92 3.79
N GLY A 220 -15.63 -5.27 3.11
CA GLY A 220 -15.13 -3.94 3.45
C GLY A 220 -13.96 -3.92 4.44
N ILE A 221 -13.21 -5.03 4.57
CA ILE A 221 -11.97 -5.08 5.35
C ILE A 221 -10.81 -4.40 4.60
N ALA A 222 -10.82 -4.49 3.27
CA ALA A 222 -9.92 -3.75 2.41
C ALA A 222 -10.72 -3.11 1.27
N THR A 223 -10.16 -2.08 0.65
CA THR A 223 -10.79 -1.36 -0.45
C THR A 223 -9.75 -1.01 -1.50
N ILE A 224 -10.11 -1.24 -2.78
CA ILE A 224 -9.34 -0.76 -3.92
C ILE A 224 -9.94 0.58 -4.34
N TYR A 225 -9.09 1.59 -4.52
CA TYR A 225 -9.45 2.88 -5.10
C TYR A 225 -8.77 3.00 -6.46
N LYS A 226 -9.50 3.48 -7.43
CA LYS A 226 -8.99 3.75 -8.77
C LYS A 226 -9.39 5.15 -9.19
N ALA A 227 -8.48 5.88 -9.82
CA ALA A 227 -8.72 7.20 -10.35
C ALA A 227 -7.78 7.47 -11.53
N VAL A 228 -8.00 8.53 -12.28
CA VAL A 228 -7.17 8.92 -13.41
C VAL A 228 -6.74 10.38 -13.29
N LYS A 229 -5.60 10.72 -13.90
CA LYS A 229 -5.22 12.10 -14.15
C LYS A 229 -5.73 12.49 -15.53
N ASN A 230 -6.52 13.55 -15.59
CA ASN A 230 -7.06 14.03 -16.87
C ASN A 230 -5.95 14.28 -17.91
N ALA A 231 -6.30 14.06 -19.18
CA ALA A 231 -5.46 14.31 -20.33
C ALA A 231 -5.09 15.79 -20.48
#